data_f5e3ca798241356c0515f5b33788063b
#
_entry.id   f5e3ca798241356c0515f5b33788063b
#
_cell.length_a   1.000
_cell.length_b   1.000
_cell.length_c   1.000
_cell.angle_alpha   90.00
_cell.angle_beta   90.00
_cell.angle_gamma   90.00
#
_symmetry.space_group_name_H-M   'P 1'
#
loop_
_entity.id
_entity.type
_entity.pdbx_description
1 polymer ?
#
loop_
_entity_poly.entity_id
_entity_poly.type
_entity_poly.pdbx_seq_one_letter_code
_entity_poly.pdbx_strand_id
1 'polypeptide(L)'
;MTPAVQARFNQQAARFRQAMDQLDFAQARLCCEQVLKVIPQHMQVLSDYALVLMRLGEHQKAWKIYQRIYQSPQRHLASDTWLDGLAELSGLMNKPLEVRRYGHESLSNADAIYRQNVRYPFPARGPEPLDTDNPQKNIISFSLYGHHPRYCETLIKNVEVARELYPAWTCRVYLDDSVPQHVWQRLQQPNVQLVDMSHEKSIMPTLWRFLVMDDSSVERFIVRDADSLLSEREVVAVAAWVASPFWFHHMRDYCSHTELLLAGMWGGCHGVFHGIEQQIRDFMAHYTGSARFTDQVFLKTALWATVRESLLSHDDIFDFHDARAFPPHPPVRWQGAEFHVGSNAGYTRVGGPASVPDDQPQWVKLCSDKGEYAYPAPVKNGEWSLALPFFLITDYQNGALRFVLTDA
;
A
#
# COMPACT_ATOMS: atom_id res chain seq x y z
N MET A 1 15.28 -25.70 -24.35
CA MET A 1 14.59 -24.85 -25.35
C MET A 1 15.53 -24.59 -26.51
N THR A 2 15.00 -24.54 -27.76
CA THR A 2 15.81 -24.06 -28.89
C THR A 2 16.00 -22.55 -28.80
N PRO A 3 17.07 -21.97 -29.40
CA PRO A 3 17.31 -20.53 -29.37
C PRO A 3 16.11 -19.70 -29.88
N ALA A 4 15.40 -20.17 -30.90
CA ALA A 4 14.22 -19.52 -31.43
C ALA A 4 13.04 -19.50 -30.45
N VAL A 5 12.83 -20.61 -29.70
CA VAL A 5 11.80 -20.69 -28.67
C VAL A 5 12.16 -19.76 -27.50
N GLN A 6 13.44 -19.71 -27.11
CA GLN A 6 13.90 -18.79 -26.05
C GLN A 6 13.72 -17.32 -26.42
N ALA A 7 14.07 -16.93 -27.66
CA ALA A 7 13.87 -15.56 -28.14
C ALA A 7 12.40 -15.16 -28.12
N ARG A 8 11.50 -16.05 -28.56
CA ARG A 8 10.05 -15.82 -28.52
C ARG A 8 9.52 -15.72 -27.11
N PHE A 9 10.01 -16.57 -26.21
CA PHE A 9 9.66 -16.49 -24.78
C PHE A 9 10.05 -15.13 -24.19
N ASN A 10 11.29 -14.69 -24.39
CA ASN A 10 11.78 -13.41 -23.88
C ASN A 10 10.98 -12.23 -24.42
N GLN A 11 10.58 -12.27 -25.69
CA GLN A 11 9.72 -11.27 -26.30
C GLN A 11 8.33 -11.20 -25.63
N GLN A 12 7.71 -12.37 -25.36
CA GLN A 12 6.41 -12.41 -24.69
C GLN A 12 6.51 -11.96 -23.24
N ALA A 13 7.59 -12.30 -22.53
CA ALA A 13 7.85 -11.85 -21.17
C ALA A 13 7.99 -10.31 -21.10
N ALA A 14 8.66 -9.68 -22.06
CA ALA A 14 8.77 -8.22 -22.12
C ALA A 14 7.42 -7.56 -22.36
N ARG A 15 6.63 -8.08 -23.33
CA ARG A 15 5.26 -7.59 -23.61
C ARG A 15 4.33 -7.78 -22.42
N PHE A 16 4.45 -8.90 -21.72
CA PHE A 16 3.67 -9.17 -20.51
C PHE A 16 3.96 -8.11 -19.43
N ARG A 17 5.23 -7.83 -19.12
CA ARG A 17 5.59 -6.79 -18.15
C ARG A 17 5.02 -5.44 -18.54
N GLN A 18 5.18 -5.02 -19.79
CA GLN A 18 4.62 -3.77 -20.28
C GLN A 18 3.09 -3.71 -20.15
N ALA A 19 2.38 -4.79 -20.48
CA ALA A 19 0.93 -4.86 -20.34
C ALA A 19 0.50 -4.79 -18.86
N MET A 20 1.22 -5.44 -17.95
CA MET A 20 0.96 -5.38 -16.51
C MET A 20 1.19 -3.96 -15.96
N ASP A 21 2.25 -3.27 -16.38
CA ASP A 21 2.55 -1.89 -15.97
C ASP A 21 1.44 -0.91 -16.45
N GLN A 22 0.87 -1.19 -17.61
CA GLN A 22 -0.24 -0.41 -18.20
C GLN A 22 -1.64 -0.86 -17.73
N LEU A 23 -1.71 -1.88 -16.86
CA LEU A 23 -2.96 -2.52 -16.41
C LEU A 23 -3.80 -3.09 -17.58
N ASP A 24 -3.17 -3.39 -18.73
CA ASP A 24 -3.80 -4.05 -19.87
C ASP A 24 -3.79 -5.58 -19.66
N PHE A 25 -4.70 -6.03 -18.80
CA PHE A 25 -4.81 -7.46 -18.47
C PHE A 25 -5.26 -8.31 -19.67
N ALA A 26 -5.96 -7.72 -20.64
CA ALA A 26 -6.34 -8.43 -21.87
C ALA A 26 -5.10 -8.77 -22.70
N GLN A 27 -4.19 -7.82 -22.91
CA GLN A 27 -2.93 -8.05 -23.60
C GLN A 27 -2.00 -8.98 -22.81
N ALA A 28 -1.92 -8.81 -21.49
CA ALA A 28 -1.15 -9.70 -20.60
C ALA A 28 -1.61 -11.17 -20.71
N ARG A 29 -2.94 -11.40 -20.77
CA ARG A 29 -3.53 -12.70 -21.01
C ARG A 29 -3.03 -13.34 -22.31
N LEU A 30 -3.08 -12.61 -23.44
CA LEU A 30 -2.63 -13.12 -24.73
C LEU A 30 -1.16 -13.54 -24.71
N CYS A 31 -0.29 -12.79 -24.00
CA CYS A 31 1.12 -13.14 -23.83
C CYS A 31 1.28 -14.48 -23.11
N CYS A 32 0.58 -14.69 -22.00
CA CYS A 32 0.59 -15.95 -21.26
C CYS A 32 0.08 -17.13 -22.11
N GLU A 33 -1.04 -16.96 -22.80
CA GLU A 33 -1.64 -18.00 -23.65
C GLU A 33 -0.71 -18.42 -24.78
N GLN A 34 0.03 -17.49 -25.38
CA GLN A 34 0.99 -17.81 -26.43
C GLN A 34 2.16 -18.66 -25.91
N VAL A 35 2.65 -18.39 -24.71
CA VAL A 35 3.70 -19.21 -24.09
C VAL A 35 3.16 -20.58 -23.68
N LEU A 36 1.98 -20.65 -23.06
CA LEU A 36 1.38 -21.89 -22.58
C LEU A 36 0.97 -22.85 -23.71
N LYS A 37 0.73 -22.35 -24.94
CA LYS A 37 0.55 -23.20 -26.14
C LYS A 37 1.81 -24.02 -26.47
N VAL A 38 3.01 -23.49 -26.17
CA VAL A 38 4.29 -24.13 -26.46
C VAL A 38 4.82 -24.90 -25.25
N ILE A 39 4.65 -24.34 -24.04
CA ILE A 39 5.12 -24.91 -22.78
C ILE A 39 3.96 -24.95 -21.78
N PRO A 40 3.04 -25.93 -21.85
CA PRO A 40 1.80 -25.95 -21.07
C PRO A 40 1.99 -26.10 -19.55
N GLN A 41 3.19 -26.48 -19.10
CA GLN A 41 3.54 -26.72 -17.68
C GLN A 41 4.50 -25.68 -17.13
N HIS A 42 4.67 -24.52 -17.78
CA HIS A 42 5.59 -23.49 -17.29
C HIS A 42 4.99 -22.83 -16.04
N MET A 43 5.47 -23.19 -14.84
CA MET A 43 4.87 -22.81 -13.56
C MET A 43 4.82 -21.29 -13.36
N GLN A 44 5.90 -20.57 -13.70
CA GLN A 44 5.92 -19.10 -13.65
C GLN A 44 4.80 -18.50 -14.50
N VAL A 45 4.65 -18.92 -15.76
CA VAL A 45 3.64 -18.39 -16.67
C VAL A 45 2.23 -18.82 -16.26
N LEU A 46 2.07 -20.00 -15.67
CA LEU A 46 0.78 -20.42 -15.11
C LEU A 46 0.36 -19.53 -13.94
N SER A 47 1.28 -19.14 -13.05
CA SER A 47 0.97 -18.20 -11.95
C SER A 47 0.64 -16.81 -12.46
N ASP A 48 1.39 -16.29 -13.43
CA ASP A 48 1.12 -15.01 -14.08
C ASP A 48 -0.25 -15.03 -14.79
N TYR A 49 -0.57 -16.13 -15.47
CA TYR A 49 -1.87 -16.29 -16.14
C TYR A 49 -3.04 -16.36 -15.16
N ALA A 50 -2.86 -17.06 -14.03
CA ALA A 50 -3.88 -17.11 -12.99
C ALA A 50 -4.15 -15.71 -12.38
N LEU A 51 -3.09 -14.93 -12.12
CA LEU A 51 -3.20 -13.55 -11.67
C LEU A 51 -3.98 -12.68 -12.68
N VAL A 52 -3.61 -12.76 -13.95
CA VAL A 52 -4.30 -12.00 -15.01
C VAL A 52 -5.77 -12.38 -15.14
N LEU A 53 -6.10 -13.66 -15.10
CA LEU A 53 -7.51 -14.11 -15.12
C LEU A 53 -8.28 -13.59 -13.89
N MET A 54 -7.66 -13.57 -12.71
CA MET A 54 -8.25 -12.99 -11.51
C MET A 54 -8.57 -11.50 -11.72
N ARG A 55 -7.63 -10.72 -12.26
CA ARG A 55 -7.81 -9.28 -12.55
C ARG A 55 -8.87 -9.03 -13.63
N LEU A 56 -9.11 -9.99 -14.53
CA LEU A 56 -10.19 -9.96 -15.52
C LEU A 56 -11.55 -10.43 -15.00
N GLY A 57 -11.63 -10.80 -13.69
CA GLY A 57 -12.87 -11.32 -13.08
C GLY A 57 -13.18 -12.78 -13.44
N GLU A 58 -12.29 -13.49 -14.14
CA GLU A 58 -12.47 -14.90 -14.53
C GLU A 58 -12.09 -15.84 -13.37
N HIS A 59 -12.66 -15.62 -12.18
CA HIS A 59 -12.26 -16.22 -10.91
C HIS A 59 -12.24 -17.75 -10.94
N GLN A 60 -13.24 -18.39 -11.55
CA GLN A 60 -13.31 -19.85 -11.63
C GLN A 60 -12.17 -20.46 -12.48
N LYS A 61 -11.75 -19.78 -13.54
CA LYS A 61 -10.62 -20.23 -14.36
C LYS A 61 -9.29 -20.02 -13.62
N ALA A 62 -9.10 -18.85 -13.00
CA ALA A 62 -7.95 -18.55 -12.16
C ALA A 62 -7.79 -19.59 -11.04
N TRP A 63 -8.88 -19.94 -10.35
CA TRP A 63 -8.92 -20.95 -9.30
C TRP A 63 -8.40 -22.30 -9.79
N LYS A 64 -8.90 -22.81 -10.92
CA LYS A 64 -8.45 -24.08 -11.49
C LYS A 64 -6.94 -24.10 -11.75
N ILE A 65 -6.39 -23.00 -12.22
CA ILE A 65 -4.95 -22.90 -12.52
C ILE A 65 -4.15 -22.84 -11.23
N TYR A 66 -4.54 -22.01 -10.26
CA TYR A 66 -3.87 -21.97 -8.95
C TYR A 66 -3.93 -23.31 -8.22
N GLN A 67 -5.07 -24.03 -8.26
CA GLN A 67 -5.17 -25.37 -7.68
C GLN A 67 -4.24 -26.36 -8.37
N ARG A 68 -4.08 -26.28 -9.69
CA ARG A 68 -3.11 -27.09 -10.44
C ARG A 68 -1.67 -26.80 -10.03
N ILE A 69 -1.33 -25.52 -9.81
CA ILE A 69 -0.01 -25.12 -9.30
C ILE A 69 0.18 -25.68 -7.88
N TYR A 70 -0.82 -25.47 -7.00
CA TYR A 70 -0.77 -25.91 -5.60
C TYR A 70 -0.53 -27.43 -5.45
N GLN A 71 -1.13 -28.23 -6.30
CA GLN A 71 -0.99 -29.70 -6.32
C GLN A 71 0.28 -30.19 -7.02
N SER A 72 1.00 -29.32 -7.72
CA SER A 72 2.19 -29.71 -8.49
C SER A 72 3.41 -29.88 -7.58
N PRO A 73 4.21 -30.96 -7.78
CA PRO A 73 5.52 -31.08 -7.15
C PRO A 73 6.50 -29.94 -7.54
N GLN A 74 6.24 -29.30 -8.68
CA GLN A 74 7.06 -28.22 -9.23
C GLN A 74 6.54 -26.82 -8.83
N ARG A 75 5.64 -26.69 -7.85
CA ARG A 75 5.05 -25.42 -7.43
C ARG A 75 6.09 -24.36 -6.98
N HIS A 76 7.26 -24.80 -6.54
CA HIS A 76 8.38 -23.95 -6.18
C HIS A 76 9.00 -23.19 -7.38
N LEU A 77 8.62 -23.54 -8.61
CA LEU A 77 8.99 -22.83 -9.83
C LEU A 77 7.95 -21.80 -10.28
N ALA A 78 6.86 -21.63 -9.54
CA ALA A 78 5.90 -20.55 -9.78
C ALA A 78 6.46 -19.19 -9.31
N SER A 79 5.77 -18.09 -9.58
CA SER A 79 6.16 -16.77 -9.07
C SER A 79 6.20 -16.76 -7.54
N ASP A 80 7.06 -15.96 -6.95
CA ASP A 80 7.18 -15.88 -5.47
C ASP A 80 5.86 -15.47 -4.79
N THR A 81 4.99 -14.78 -5.50
CA THR A 81 3.71 -14.24 -5.00
C THR A 81 2.48 -15.06 -5.40
N TRP A 82 2.66 -16.27 -5.95
CA TRP A 82 1.50 -17.05 -6.43
C TRP A 82 0.53 -17.47 -5.30
N LEU A 83 1.05 -17.74 -4.10
CA LEU A 83 0.20 -18.03 -2.93
C LEU A 83 -0.58 -16.82 -2.46
N ASP A 84 0.00 -15.62 -2.56
CA ASP A 84 -0.68 -14.35 -2.28
C ASP A 84 -1.90 -14.18 -3.20
N GLY A 85 -1.68 -14.41 -4.50
CA GLY A 85 -2.75 -14.38 -5.49
C GLY A 85 -3.84 -15.44 -5.22
N LEU A 86 -3.47 -16.63 -4.75
CA LEU A 86 -4.43 -17.67 -4.39
C LEU A 86 -5.23 -17.31 -3.12
N ALA A 87 -4.59 -16.69 -2.13
CA ALA A 87 -5.27 -16.20 -0.92
C ALA A 87 -6.25 -15.05 -1.28
N GLU A 88 -5.83 -14.07 -2.06
CA GLU A 88 -6.68 -12.99 -2.56
C GLU A 88 -7.88 -13.52 -3.35
N LEU A 89 -7.64 -14.43 -4.30
CA LEU A 89 -8.70 -15.07 -5.07
C LEU A 89 -9.69 -15.83 -4.20
N SER A 90 -9.20 -16.50 -3.14
CA SER A 90 -10.05 -17.19 -2.18
C SER A 90 -10.99 -16.22 -1.47
N GLY A 91 -10.51 -15.01 -1.14
CA GLY A 91 -11.34 -13.93 -0.58
C GLY A 91 -12.41 -13.46 -1.57
N LEU A 92 -12.02 -13.17 -2.81
CA LEU A 92 -12.95 -12.78 -3.88
C LEU A 92 -14.02 -13.86 -4.17
N MET A 93 -13.72 -15.11 -3.86
CA MET A 93 -14.66 -16.25 -4.00
C MET A 93 -15.40 -16.59 -2.70
N ASN A 94 -15.28 -15.78 -1.66
CA ASN A 94 -15.88 -15.98 -0.34
C ASN A 94 -15.55 -17.36 0.28
N LYS A 95 -14.25 -17.69 0.33
CA LYS A 95 -13.71 -18.95 0.87
C LYS A 95 -12.77 -18.68 2.06
N PRO A 96 -13.30 -18.32 3.24
CA PRO A 96 -12.50 -17.84 4.36
C PRO A 96 -11.49 -18.86 4.91
N LEU A 97 -11.79 -20.17 4.87
CA LEU A 97 -10.85 -21.20 5.31
C LEU A 97 -9.66 -21.31 4.38
N GLU A 98 -9.88 -21.17 3.08
CA GLU A 98 -8.83 -21.17 2.06
C GLU A 98 -8.00 -19.89 2.12
N VAL A 99 -8.61 -18.73 2.40
CA VAL A 99 -7.89 -17.48 2.66
C VAL A 99 -6.88 -17.69 3.80
N ARG A 100 -7.36 -18.16 4.95
CA ARG A 100 -6.49 -18.44 6.11
C ARG A 100 -5.36 -19.39 5.74
N ARG A 101 -5.70 -20.54 5.12
CA ARG A 101 -4.75 -21.57 4.78
C ARG A 101 -3.64 -21.08 3.86
N TYR A 102 -4.01 -20.45 2.74
CA TYR A 102 -3.04 -20.05 1.73
C TYR A 102 -2.24 -18.81 2.13
N GLY A 103 -2.88 -17.84 2.79
CA GLY A 103 -2.18 -16.69 3.30
C GLY A 103 -1.23 -17.04 4.45
N HIS A 104 -1.62 -17.92 5.37
CA HIS A 104 -0.72 -18.44 6.40
C HIS A 104 0.50 -19.16 5.80
N GLU A 105 0.27 -20.02 4.78
CA GLU A 105 1.36 -20.72 4.09
C GLU A 105 2.28 -19.72 3.36
N SER A 106 1.73 -18.71 2.69
CA SER A 106 2.52 -17.68 2.02
C SER A 106 3.41 -16.92 3.00
N LEU A 107 2.83 -16.40 4.08
CA LEU A 107 3.54 -15.68 5.13
C LEU A 107 4.62 -16.55 5.81
N SER A 108 4.32 -17.82 6.08
CA SER A 108 5.27 -18.75 6.69
C SER A 108 6.46 -19.05 5.77
N ASN A 109 6.22 -19.18 4.47
CA ASN A 109 7.28 -19.37 3.48
C ASN A 109 8.18 -18.13 3.39
N ALA A 110 7.58 -16.94 3.34
CA ALA A 110 8.32 -15.69 3.33
C ALA A 110 9.12 -15.51 4.64
N ASP A 111 8.51 -15.77 5.80
CA ASP A 111 9.20 -15.70 7.10
C ASP A 111 10.42 -16.62 7.14
N ALA A 112 10.30 -17.86 6.67
CA ALA A 112 11.40 -18.81 6.66
C ALA A 112 12.63 -18.30 5.88
N ILE A 113 12.41 -17.49 4.85
CA ILE A 113 13.47 -16.84 4.07
C ILE A 113 14.00 -15.62 4.81
N TYR A 114 13.16 -14.64 5.09
CA TYR A 114 13.58 -13.29 5.51
C TYR A 114 13.96 -13.19 7.00
N ARG A 115 13.52 -14.10 7.87
CA ARG A 115 13.97 -14.14 9.27
C ARG A 115 15.46 -14.48 9.43
N GLN A 116 16.14 -14.92 8.37
CA GLN A 116 17.57 -15.21 8.38
C GLN A 116 18.44 -13.96 8.15
N ASN A 117 17.83 -12.84 7.78
CA ASN A 117 18.55 -11.61 7.49
C ASN A 117 19.12 -10.97 8.78
N VAL A 118 19.85 -9.87 8.61
CA VAL A 118 20.50 -9.14 9.71
C VAL A 118 19.48 -8.73 10.76
N ARG A 119 19.84 -8.92 12.05
CA ARG A 119 19.05 -8.48 13.21
C ARG A 119 19.77 -7.37 13.94
N TYR A 120 18.99 -6.38 14.36
CA TYR A 120 19.46 -5.28 15.15
C TYR A 120 19.17 -5.58 16.64
N PRO A 121 20.09 -5.21 17.56
CA PRO A 121 19.88 -5.43 18.98
C PRO A 121 18.79 -4.51 19.53
N PHE A 122 17.99 -5.04 20.44
CA PHE A 122 17.05 -4.22 21.20
C PHE A 122 17.77 -3.48 22.33
N PRO A 123 17.29 -2.26 22.71
CA PRO A 123 17.75 -1.60 23.93
C PRO A 123 17.54 -2.48 25.17
N ALA A 124 18.42 -2.33 26.16
CA ALA A 124 18.38 -3.15 27.37
C ALA A 124 17.09 -2.95 28.23
N ARG A 125 16.45 -1.80 28.11
CA ARG A 125 15.13 -1.50 28.71
C ARG A 125 14.03 -1.60 27.70
N GLY A 126 12.82 -1.87 28.14
CA GLY A 126 11.65 -1.94 27.27
C GLY A 126 11.26 -0.58 26.66
N PRO A 127 10.25 -0.56 25.79
CA PRO A 127 9.71 0.67 25.23
C PRO A 127 9.22 1.62 26.33
N GLU A 128 9.50 2.91 26.18
CA GLU A 128 8.97 3.94 27.08
C GLU A 128 7.44 4.01 26.96
N PRO A 129 6.70 4.38 28.02
CA PRO A 129 5.27 4.67 27.94
C PRO A 129 4.97 5.76 26.89
N LEU A 130 3.75 5.79 26.36
CA LEU A 130 3.31 6.86 25.45
C LEU A 130 3.32 8.21 26.21
N ASP A 131 4.06 9.18 25.69
CA ASP A 131 4.07 10.55 26.20
C ASP A 131 2.86 11.31 25.63
N THR A 132 1.77 11.36 26.40
CA THR A 132 0.53 12.04 25.98
C THR A 132 0.61 13.56 26.04
N ASP A 133 1.55 14.09 26.82
CA ASP A 133 1.71 15.54 27.02
C ASP A 133 2.56 16.19 25.92
N ASN A 134 3.31 15.34 25.17
CA ASN A 134 4.15 15.77 24.06
C ASN A 134 3.82 15.02 22.76
N PRO A 135 2.70 15.36 22.09
CA PRO A 135 2.25 14.66 20.86
C PRO A 135 3.28 14.65 19.73
N GLN A 136 4.22 15.60 19.71
CA GLN A 136 5.31 15.67 18.72
C GLN A 136 6.33 14.53 18.83
N LYS A 137 6.34 13.78 19.92
CA LYS A 137 7.17 12.57 20.11
C LYS A 137 6.52 11.32 19.51
N ASN A 138 5.22 11.38 19.20
CA ASN A 138 4.44 10.26 18.69
C ASN A 138 3.98 10.60 17.28
N ILE A 139 4.54 9.95 16.28
CA ILE A 139 4.37 10.37 14.89
C ILE A 139 3.52 9.38 14.09
N ILE A 140 2.52 9.90 13.37
CA ILE A 140 1.87 9.21 12.25
C ILE A 140 2.57 9.68 10.98
N SER A 141 3.34 8.79 10.36
CA SER A 141 4.23 9.13 9.24
C SER A 141 3.61 8.78 7.90
N PHE A 142 3.60 9.77 6.99
CA PHE A 142 3.06 9.67 5.64
C PHE A 142 4.08 10.14 4.60
N SER A 143 4.03 9.54 3.40
CA SER A 143 4.62 10.11 2.18
C SER A 143 3.52 10.63 1.28
N LEU A 144 3.70 11.84 0.72
CA LEU A 144 2.80 12.41 -0.28
C LEU A 144 3.62 12.96 -1.45
N TYR A 145 3.29 12.53 -2.67
CA TYR A 145 3.92 13.00 -3.91
C TYR A 145 2.93 12.91 -5.07
N GLY A 146 3.17 13.73 -6.09
CA GLY A 146 2.26 13.86 -7.21
C GLY A 146 1.01 14.67 -6.89
N HIS A 147 0.18 14.84 -7.89
CA HIS A 147 -0.98 15.75 -7.86
C HIS A 147 -2.34 15.04 -7.91
N HIS A 148 -2.38 13.73 -7.61
CA HIS A 148 -3.64 12.99 -7.70
C HIS A 148 -4.57 13.27 -6.51
N PRO A 149 -5.82 13.71 -6.74
CA PRO A 149 -6.78 14.00 -5.67
C PRO A 149 -7.01 12.81 -4.72
N ARG A 150 -6.94 11.61 -5.25
CA ARG A 150 -7.04 10.36 -4.47
C ARG A 150 -6.11 10.36 -3.25
N TYR A 151 -4.85 10.78 -3.41
CA TYR A 151 -3.87 10.84 -2.32
C TYR A 151 -3.96 12.16 -1.56
N CYS A 152 -4.02 13.27 -2.28
CA CYS A 152 -4.03 14.61 -1.69
C CYS A 152 -5.24 14.84 -0.77
N GLU A 153 -6.44 14.58 -1.27
CA GLU A 153 -7.67 14.80 -0.50
C GLU A 153 -7.85 13.79 0.63
N THR A 154 -7.41 12.54 0.43
CA THR A 154 -7.45 11.53 1.49
C THR A 154 -6.49 11.88 2.63
N LEU A 155 -5.28 12.36 2.33
CA LEU A 155 -4.34 12.78 3.38
C LEU A 155 -4.84 14.01 4.14
N ILE A 156 -5.42 15.00 3.45
CA ILE A 156 -6.07 16.14 4.12
C ILE A 156 -7.15 15.64 5.08
N LYS A 157 -7.96 14.68 4.64
CA LYS A 157 -8.99 14.06 5.48
C LYS A 157 -8.38 13.33 6.67
N ASN A 158 -7.27 12.62 6.47
CA ASN A 158 -6.56 11.91 7.54
C ASN A 158 -6.05 12.85 8.64
N VAL A 159 -5.44 13.98 8.29
CA VAL A 159 -4.93 14.90 9.30
C VAL A 159 -6.06 15.61 10.08
N GLU A 160 -7.25 15.77 9.46
CA GLU A 160 -8.46 16.23 10.16
C GLU A 160 -8.95 15.19 11.17
N VAL A 161 -9.07 13.93 10.74
CA VAL A 161 -9.57 12.82 11.56
C VAL A 161 -8.57 12.45 12.66
N ALA A 162 -7.27 12.56 12.42
CA ALA A 162 -6.24 12.29 13.41
C ALA A 162 -6.37 13.18 14.67
N ARG A 163 -6.87 14.40 14.57
CA ARG A 163 -7.13 15.27 15.73
C ARG A 163 -8.08 14.65 16.74
N GLU A 164 -9.03 13.86 16.25
CA GLU A 164 -10.02 13.18 17.09
C GLU A 164 -9.56 11.79 17.50
N LEU A 165 -9.10 10.99 16.53
CA LEU A 165 -8.75 9.59 16.75
C LEU A 165 -7.41 9.41 17.46
N TYR A 166 -6.47 10.33 17.24
CA TYR A 166 -5.08 10.26 17.72
C TYR A 166 -4.63 11.57 18.39
N PRO A 167 -5.34 12.09 19.42
CA PRO A 167 -5.05 13.40 20.01
C PRO A 167 -3.64 13.50 20.62
N ALA A 168 -3.02 12.39 20.99
CA ALA A 168 -1.65 12.32 21.51
C ALA A 168 -0.59 12.10 20.42
N TRP A 169 -0.93 12.27 19.16
CA TRP A 169 -0.05 12.03 18.01
C TRP A 169 0.00 13.23 17.09
N THR A 170 1.11 13.35 16.37
CA THR A 170 1.32 14.36 15.32
C THR A 170 1.47 13.67 13.97
N CYS A 171 0.75 14.15 12.96
CA CYS A 171 0.94 13.69 11.58
C CYS A 171 2.20 14.32 11.00
N ARG A 172 3.15 13.53 10.56
CA ARG A 172 4.32 13.99 9.80
C ARG A 172 4.17 13.61 8.34
N VAL A 173 4.18 14.60 7.47
CA VAL A 173 4.02 14.41 6.03
C VAL A 173 5.32 14.78 5.32
N TYR A 174 5.94 13.81 4.70
CA TYR A 174 7.07 13.99 3.79
C TYR A 174 6.51 14.22 2.40
N LEU A 175 6.73 15.40 1.82
CA LEU A 175 6.14 15.78 0.53
C LEU A 175 7.08 16.66 -0.29
N ASP A 176 6.86 16.71 -1.62
CA ASP A 176 7.70 17.46 -2.53
C ASP A 176 6.93 18.44 -3.43
N ASP A 177 7.64 19.13 -4.31
CA ASP A 177 7.14 20.13 -5.24
C ASP A 177 6.19 19.58 -6.32
N SER A 178 6.02 18.26 -6.43
CA SER A 178 5.01 17.65 -7.30
C SER A 178 3.59 17.74 -6.71
N VAL A 179 3.48 18.05 -5.41
CA VAL A 179 2.19 18.21 -4.71
C VAL A 179 1.67 19.64 -4.91
N PRO A 180 0.39 19.82 -5.30
CA PRO A 180 -0.17 21.15 -5.53
C PRO A 180 -0.05 22.08 -4.31
N GLN A 181 0.25 23.36 -4.55
CA GLN A 181 0.47 24.36 -3.49
C GLN A 181 -0.72 24.50 -2.53
N HIS A 182 -1.96 24.36 -3.04
CA HIS A 182 -3.14 24.44 -2.19
C HIS A 182 -3.24 23.25 -1.20
N VAL A 183 -2.63 22.09 -1.54
CA VAL A 183 -2.55 20.93 -0.65
C VAL A 183 -1.56 21.21 0.48
N TRP A 184 -0.37 21.76 0.16
CA TRP A 184 0.58 22.24 1.16
C TRP A 184 -0.06 23.18 2.17
N GLN A 185 -0.80 24.18 1.68
CA GLN A 185 -1.49 25.16 2.53
C GLN A 185 -2.53 24.52 3.45
N ARG A 186 -3.32 23.58 2.92
CA ARG A 186 -4.37 22.89 3.68
C ARG A 186 -3.81 21.88 4.70
N LEU A 187 -2.61 21.36 4.48
CA LEU A 187 -1.89 20.51 5.42
C LEU A 187 -1.19 21.30 6.54
N GLN A 188 -1.06 22.64 6.45
CA GLN A 188 -0.53 23.48 7.52
C GLN A 188 -1.53 23.59 8.67
N GLN A 189 -1.56 22.57 9.54
CA GLN A 189 -2.47 22.45 10.68
C GLN A 189 -1.68 22.22 11.97
N PRO A 190 -2.21 22.55 13.15
CA PRO A 190 -1.46 22.46 14.42
C PRO A 190 -0.93 21.08 14.77
N ASN A 191 -1.61 20.02 14.31
CA ASN A 191 -1.22 18.63 14.54
C ASN A 191 -0.40 18.05 13.37
N VAL A 192 0.18 18.89 12.51
CA VAL A 192 0.91 18.45 11.31
C VAL A 192 2.31 19.04 11.27
N GLN A 193 3.29 18.20 10.98
CA GLN A 193 4.66 18.56 10.62
C GLN A 193 4.85 18.28 9.14
N LEU A 194 5.23 19.29 8.36
CA LEU A 194 5.57 19.12 6.94
C LEU A 194 7.09 19.03 6.78
N VAL A 195 7.57 18.03 6.07
CA VAL A 195 8.97 17.83 5.73
C VAL A 195 9.11 17.96 4.23
N ASP A 196 9.79 19.04 3.79
CA ASP A 196 10.02 19.31 2.37
C ASP A 196 11.10 18.37 1.80
N MET A 197 10.70 17.51 0.88
CA MET A 197 11.54 16.54 0.18
C MET A 197 11.87 16.98 -1.26
N SER A 198 11.57 18.22 -1.65
CA SER A 198 11.72 18.71 -3.03
C SER A 198 13.15 18.61 -3.55
N HIS A 199 14.14 18.67 -2.68
CA HIS A 199 15.55 18.52 -3.02
C HIS A 199 16.08 17.08 -2.91
N GLU A 200 15.31 16.16 -2.33
CA GLU A 200 15.69 14.75 -2.18
C GLU A 200 15.22 13.93 -3.40
N LYS A 201 16.14 13.67 -4.32
CA LYS A 201 15.85 12.95 -5.57
C LYS A 201 16.44 11.53 -5.60
N SER A 202 17.19 11.14 -4.56
CA SER A 202 17.86 9.83 -4.51
C SER A 202 17.09 8.77 -3.72
N ILE A 203 16.12 9.17 -2.89
CA ILE A 203 15.22 8.27 -2.15
C ILE A 203 13.86 8.26 -2.83
N MET A 204 13.37 7.06 -3.15
CA MET A 204 12.01 6.94 -3.72
C MET A 204 10.95 7.45 -2.74
N PRO A 205 9.96 8.22 -3.22
CA PRO A 205 8.95 8.83 -2.36
C PRO A 205 8.21 7.86 -1.43
N THR A 206 7.98 6.61 -1.85
CA THR A 206 7.35 5.58 -1.03
C THR A 206 8.13 5.26 0.26
N LEU A 207 9.44 5.54 0.30
CA LEU A 207 10.34 5.27 1.42
C LEU A 207 10.52 6.46 2.37
N TRP A 208 10.12 7.69 1.99
CA TRP A 208 10.34 8.88 2.83
C TRP A 208 9.72 8.74 4.23
N ARG A 209 8.54 8.15 4.33
CA ARG A 209 7.85 7.95 5.61
C ARG A 209 8.62 7.09 6.61
N PHE A 210 9.61 6.32 6.16
CA PHE A 210 10.46 5.52 7.02
C PHE A 210 11.61 6.31 7.66
N LEU A 211 11.92 7.51 7.16
CA LEU A 211 12.94 8.39 7.73
C LEU A 211 12.58 8.85 9.15
N VAL A 212 11.33 8.73 9.57
CA VAL A 212 10.88 8.99 10.95
C VAL A 212 11.66 8.15 11.97
N MET A 213 12.18 6.99 11.59
CA MET A 213 12.93 6.09 12.45
C MET A 213 14.31 6.62 12.87
N ASP A 214 14.89 7.55 12.10
CA ASP A 214 16.18 8.17 12.39
C ASP A 214 16.07 9.45 13.24
N ASP A 215 14.87 9.96 13.46
CA ASP A 215 14.65 11.16 14.27
C ASP A 215 14.68 10.84 15.75
N SER A 216 15.75 11.23 16.44
CA SER A 216 15.94 10.99 17.87
C SER A 216 14.96 11.74 18.78
N SER A 217 14.20 12.70 18.26
CA SER A 217 13.11 13.38 19.00
C SER A 217 11.81 12.57 19.03
N VAL A 218 11.71 11.53 18.20
CA VAL A 218 10.54 10.64 18.10
C VAL A 218 10.71 9.48 19.07
N GLU A 219 9.71 9.18 19.85
CA GLU A 219 9.68 8.01 20.72
C GLU A 219 8.88 6.85 20.12
N ARG A 220 7.79 7.19 19.43
CA ARG A 220 6.93 6.21 18.73
C ARG A 220 6.53 6.70 17.36
N PHE A 221 6.38 5.77 16.45
CA PHE A 221 5.86 6.06 15.13
C PHE A 221 4.87 4.98 14.66
N ILE A 222 3.91 5.39 13.87
CA ILE A 222 3.08 4.51 13.04
C ILE A 222 3.17 4.99 11.60
N VAL A 223 3.24 4.07 10.66
CA VAL A 223 3.38 4.36 9.24
C VAL A 223 2.08 4.07 8.53
N ARG A 224 1.60 5.02 7.73
CA ARG A 224 0.33 4.93 7.01
C ARG A 224 0.48 5.33 5.55
N ASP A 225 -0.39 4.79 4.71
CA ASP A 225 -0.54 5.20 3.31
C ASP A 225 -1.38 6.49 3.23
N ALA A 226 -1.02 7.40 2.32
CA ALA A 226 -1.73 8.67 2.16
C ALA A 226 -3.17 8.48 1.63
N ASP A 227 -3.46 7.37 0.94
CA ASP A 227 -4.79 7.06 0.41
C ASP A 227 -5.63 6.10 1.28
N SER A 228 -5.13 5.75 2.48
CA SER A 228 -5.84 4.94 3.47
C SER A 228 -6.40 5.82 4.59
N LEU A 229 -7.68 5.68 4.92
CA LEU A 229 -8.31 6.47 5.98
C LEU A 229 -8.09 5.84 7.36
N LEU A 230 -7.71 6.69 8.33
CA LEU A 230 -7.63 6.33 9.75
C LEU A 230 -9.03 5.97 10.28
N SER A 231 -9.09 4.98 11.17
CA SER A 231 -10.37 4.46 11.68
C SER A 231 -10.33 4.08 13.16
N GLU A 232 -11.53 3.97 13.74
CA GLU A 232 -11.73 3.50 15.12
C GLU A 232 -11.14 2.10 15.35
N ARG A 233 -11.17 1.24 14.31
CA ARG A 233 -10.64 -0.12 14.38
C ARG A 233 -9.12 -0.13 14.61
N GLU A 234 -8.37 0.70 13.87
CA GLU A 234 -6.92 0.75 14.04
C GLU A 234 -6.50 1.45 15.33
N VAL A 235 -7.27 2.46 15.79
CA VAL A 235 -6.97 3.17 17.04
C VAL A 235 -6.94 2.23 18.23
N VAL A 236 -7.92 1.32 18.36
CA VAL A 236 -7.93 0.36 19.47
C VAL A 236 -6.79 -0.66 19.36
N ALA A 237 -6.41 -1.04 18.16
CA ALA A 237 -5.27 -1.93 17.93
C ALA A 237 -3.95 -1.24 18.30
N VAL A 238 -3.76 0.03 17.90
CA VAL A 238 -2.61 0.85 18.29
C VAL A 238 -2.58 1.08 19.81
N ALA A 239 -3.72 1.36 20.43
CA ALA A 239 -3.81 1.54 21.89
C ALA A 239 -3.41 0.25 22.64
N ALA A 240 -3.83 -0.92 22.16
CA ALA A 240 -3.42 -2.21 22.72
C ALA A 240 -1.91 -2.45 22.58
N TRP A 241 -1.30 -2.06 21.45
CA TRP A 241 0.14 -2.10 21.29
C TRP A 241 0.86 -1.13 22.24
N VAL A 242 0.41 0.10 22.33
CA VAL A 242 0.99 1.13 23.22
C VAL A 242 1.01 0.66 24.68
N ALA A 243 -0.02 -0.09 25.12
CA ALA A 243 -0.11 -0.67 26.47
C ALA A 243 0.68 -1.98 26.64
N SER A 244 1.36 -2.46 25.61
CA SER A 244 2.08 -3.74 25.60
C SER A 244 3.60 -3.54 25.75
N PRO A 245 4.36 -4.60 26.06
CA PRO A 245 5.83 -4.53 26.10
C PRO A 245 6.48 -4.68 24.71
N PHE A 246 5.70 -4.80 23.65
CA PHE A 246 6.24 -5.02 22.31
C PHE A 246 6.80 -3.73 21.68
N TRP A 247 7.95 -3.87 21.01
CA TRP A 247 8.60 -2.78 20.32
C TRP A 247 7.90 -2.39 19.03
N PHE A 248 7.21 -3.34 18.38
CA PHE A 248 6.59 -3.13 17.09
C PHE A 248 5.14 -3.58 17.07
N HIS A 249 4.38 -3.04 16.13
CA HIS A 249 2.97 -3.32 15.88
C HIS A 249 2.72 -3.51 14.41
N HIS A 250 1.81 -4.41 14.08
CA HIS A 250 1.35 -4.65 12.72
C HIS A 250 -0.13 -5.05 12.70
N MET A 251 -0.82 -4.78 11.60
CA MET A 251 -2.25 -5.06 11.42
C MET A 251 -2.52 -5.78 10.10
N ARG A 252 -3.46 -6.77 10.13
CA ARG A 252 -3.98 -7.52 8.98
C ARG A 252 -5.45 -7.84 9.19
N ASP A 253 -6.31 -7.48 8.26
CA ASP A 253 -7.74 -7.81 8.31
C ASP A 253 -8.38 -7.98 6.92
N TYR A 254 -7.55 -8.21 5.87
CA TYR A 254 -8.04 -8.42 4.52
C TYR A 254 -7.25 -9.53 3.78
N CYS A 255 -7.89 -10.18 2.82
CA CYS A 255 -7.36 -11.36 2.14
C CYS A 255 -6.11 -11.10 1.28
N SER A 256 -5.81 -9.84 0.93
CA SER A 256 -4.58 -9.46 0.23
C SER A 256 -3.45 -9.00 1.15
N HIS A 257 -3.62 -9.04 2.47
CA HIS A 257 -2.61 -8.61 3.44
C HIS A 257 -1.54 -9.68 3.69
N THR A 258 -0.95 -10.21 2.64
CA THR A 258 0.00 -11.34 2.66
C THR A 258 1.48 -10.92 2.67
N GLU A 259 1.80 -9.64 2.78
CA GLU A 259 3.19 -9.22 3.02
C GLU A 259 3.58 -9.36 4.49
N LEU A 260 4.85 -9.70 4.78
CA LEU A 260 5.35 -9.90 6.15
C LEU A 260 5.17 -8.65 7.01
N LEU A 261 5.43 -7.48 6.45
CA LEU A 261 5.22 -6.18 7.09
C LEU A 261 4.58 -5.24 6.06
N LEU A 262 3.29 -4.98 6.19
CA LEU A 262 2.56 -4.09 5.28
C LEU A 262 3.01 -2.64 5.47
N ALA A 263 3.46 -2.00 4.41
CA ALA A 263 4.17 -0.72 4.47
C ALA A 263 3.36 0.44 5.07
N GLY A 264 2.04 0.38 4.99
CA GLY A 264 1.12 1.38 5.55
C GLY A 264 0.37 0.94 6.81
N MET A 265 0.75 -0.18 7.45
CA MET A 265 -0.06 -0.79 8.53
C MET A 265 0.79 -1.28 9.71
N TRP A 266 1.88 -0.61 10.00
CA TRP A 266 2.78 -0.98 11.08
C TRP A 266 3.26 0.25 11.85
N GLY A 267 3.93 -0.01 12.97
CA GLY A 267 4.55 1.01 13.79
C GLY A 267 5.63 0.44 14.68
N GLY A 268 6.38 1.30 15.34
CA GLY A 268 7.47 0.91 16.21
C GLY A 268 7.85 2.01 17.21
N CYS A 269 8.74 1.62 18.13
CA CYS A 269 9.39 2.53 19.05
C CYS A 269 10.79 2.87 18.54
N HIS A 270 11.22 4.10 18.76
CA HIS A 270 12.58 4.55 18.43
C HIS A 270 13.64 3.80 19.25
N GLY A 271 14.84 3.68 18.70
CA GLY A 271 16.03 3.16 19.39
C GLY A 271 16.42 1.73 19.02
N VAL A 272 15.65 1.03 18.21
CA VAL A 272 16.01 -0.29 17.65
C VAL A 272 16.77 -0.13 16.33
N PHE A 273 16.25 0.69 15.42
CA PHE A 273 16.88 0.97 14.15
C PHE A 273 17.65 2.29 14.19
N HIS A 274 18.79 2.33 13.52
CA HIS A 274 19.65 3.50 13.37
C HIS A 274 20.19 3.56 11.96
N GLY A 275 20.32 4.77 11.40
CA GLY A 275 20.86 4.98 10.05
C GLY A 275 19.96 4.41 8.96
N ILE A 276 18.65 4.52 9.13
CA ILE A 276 17.62 4.04 8.17
C ILE A 276 17.80 4.74 6.82
N GLU A 277 18.11 6.03 6.82
CA GLU A 277 18.39 6.76 5.58
C GLU A 277 19.51 6.10 4.78
N GLN A 278 20.62 5.76 5.44
CA GLN A 278 21.73 5.09 4.76
C GLN A 278 21.35 3.69 4.29
N GLN A 279 20.61 2.94 5.10
CA GLN A 279 20.11 1.62 4.71
C GLN A 279 19.18 1.68 3.49
N ILE A 280 18.32 2.70 3.42
CA ILE A 280 17.47 2.96 2.25
C ILE A 280 18.33 3.26 1.02
N ARG A 281 19.34 4.11 1.14
CA ARG A 281 20.27 4.45 0.02
C ARG A 281 21.03 3.22 -0.46
N ASP A 282 21.55 2.41 0.44
CA ASP A 282 22.25 1.17 0.12
C ASP A 282 21.31 0.15 -0.54
N PHE A 283 20.09 0.03 -0.07
CA PHE A 283 19.06 -0.81 -0.68
C PHE A 283 18.73 -0.33 -2.10
N MET A 284 18.46 0.97 -2.27
CA MET A 284 18.13 1.57 -3.58
C MET A 284 19.23 1.39 -4.61
N ALA A 285 20.51 1.43 -4.20
CA ALA A 285 21.66 1.25 -5.10
C ALA A 285 21.69 -0.14 -5.77
N HIS A 286 21.01 -1.15 -5.17
CA HIS A 286 21.00 -2.53 -5.65
C HIS A 286 19.61 -3.01 -6.08
N TYR A 287 18.55 -2.24 -5.79
CA TYR A 287 17.17 -2.63 -6.10
C TYR A 287 16.86 -2.48 -7.58
N THR A 288 16.45 -3.57 -8.21
CA THR A 288 16.09 -3.63 -9.64
C THR A 288 14.62 -4.01 -9.87
N GLY A 289 13.83 -4.10 -8.80
CA GLY A 289 12.41 -4.47 -8.86
C GLY A 289 11.51 -3.33 -9.30
N SER A 290 10.21 -3.57 -9.24
CA SER A 290 9.20 -2.55 -9.54
C SER A 290 9.20 -1.43 -8.50
N ALA A 291 9.15 -0.18 -8.97
CA ALA A 291 9.03 1.00 -8.11
C ALA A 291 7.81 0.94 -7.17
N ARG A 292 6.75 0.26 -7.61
CA ARG A 292 5.49 0.11 -6.85
C ARG A 292 5.66 -0.67 -5.54
N PHE A 293 6.62 -1.61 -5.47
CA PHE A 293 6.78 -2.52 -4.33
C PHE A 293 8.09 -2.29 -3.58
N THR A 294 8.77 -1.17 -3.84
CA THR A 294 10.07 -0.85 -3.26
C THR A 294 10.03 -0.84 -1.73
N ASP A 295 9.02 -0.23 -1.14
CA ASP A 295 8.81 -0.13 0.29
C ASP A 295 8.53 -1.51 0.93
N GLN A 296 7.70 -2.33 0.32
CA GLN A 296 7.42 -3.69 0.79
C GLN A 296 8.68 -4.57 0.78
N VAL A 297 9.47 -4.48 -0.30
CA VAL A 297 10.72 -5.26 -0.41
C VAL A 297 11.75 -4.75 0.61
N PHE A 298 11.90 -3.43 0.80
CA PHE A 298 12.77 -2.87 1.82
C PHE A 298 12.41 -3.40 3.22
N LEU A 299 11.15 -3.33 3.60
CA LEU A 299 10.70 -3.77 4.92
C LEU A 299 10.99 -5.24 5.19
N LYS A 300 10.66 -6.13 4.25
CA LYS A 300 10.89 -7.57 4.45
C LYS A 300 12.36 -7.96 4.40
N THR A 301 13.18 -7.25 3.61
CA THR A 301 14.61 -7.57 3.48
C THR A 301 15.47 -6.96 4.57
N ALA A 302 15.20 -5.72 4.97
CA ALA A 302 16.03 -4.97 5.92
C ALA A 302 15.52 -5.04 7.37
N LEU A 303 14.20 -5.05 7.59
CA LEU A 303 13.65 -4.84 8.93
C LEU A 303 12.98 -6.07 9.54
N TRP A 304 12.37 -6.94 8.73
CA TRP A 304 11.54 -8.04 9.23
C TRP A 304 12.23 -8.96 10.24
N ALA A 305 13.48 -9.33 10.00
CA ALA A 305 14.23 -10.23 10.89
C ALA A 305 14.32 -9.70 12.34
N THR A 306 14.30 -8.36 12.50
CA THR A 306 14.30 -7.70 13.81
C THR A 306 12.88 -7.47 14.32
N VAL A 307 12.00 -6.93 13.48
CA VAL A 307 10.62 -6.57 13.86
C VAL A 307 9.88 -7.79 14.44
N ARG A 308 10.01 -8.94 13.82
CA ARG A 308 9.35 -10.19 14.25
C ARG A 308 9.68 -10.66 15.67
N GLU A 309 10.82 -10.27 16.21
CA GLU A 309 11.27 -10.71 17.54
C GLU A 309 10.51 -10.01 18.70
N SER A 310 9.91 -8.84 18.45
CA SER A 310 9.10 -8.12 19.44
C SER A 310 7.92 -7.42 18.77
N LEU A 311 7.01 -8.21 18.20
CA LEU A 311 5.89 -7.76 17.38
C LEU A 311 4.55 -8.12 18.04
N LEU A 312 3.69 -7.12 18.27
CA LEU A 312 2.26 -7.34 18.46
C LEU A 312 1.57 -7.30 17.11
N SER A 313 1.15 -8.46 16.60
CA SER A 313 0.42 -8.56 15.33
C SER A 313 -1.08 -8.72 15.61
N HIS A 314 -1.88 -7.75 15.16
CA HIS A 314 -3.33 -7.92 15.07
C HIS A 314 -3.67 -8.50 13.69
N ASP A 315 -4.18 -9.74 13.67
CA ASP A 315 -4.47 -10.48 12.45
C ASP A 315 -5.73 -11.32 12.63
N ASP A 316 -6.83 -10.90 12.03
CA ASP A 316 -8.12 -11.62 12.05
C ASP A 316 -8.23 -12.66 10.91
N ILE A 317 -7.23 -12.73 10.03
CA ILE A 317 -7.35 -13.45 8.75
C ILE A 317 -6.48 -14.71 8.72
N PHE A 318 -5.18 -14.58 8.95
CA PHE A 318 -4.21 -15.65 8.61
C PHE A 318 -3.69 -16.42 9.81
N ASP A 319 -3.88 -15.92 11.04
CA ASP A 319 -3.38 -16.56 12.27
C ASP A 319 -1.85 -16.78 12.21
N PHE A 320 -1.13 -15.74 11.74
CA PHE A 320 0.31 -15.80 11.49
C PHE A 320 1.08 -15.09 12.60
N HIS A 321 2.17 -15.73 13.09
CA HIS A 321 3.16 -15.15 13.99
C HIS A 321 2.56 -14.66 15.31
N ASP A 322 2.00 -15.59 16.13
CA ASP A 322 1.36 -15.30 17.43
C ASP A 322 0.30 -14.18 17.34
N ALA A 323 -0.43 -14.21 16.25
CA ALA A 323 -1.47 -13.24 15.93
C ALA A 323 -2.51 -13.11 17.04
N ARG A 324 -2.98 -11.89 17.26
CA ARG A 324 -4.11 -11.58 18.15
C ARG A 324 -5.25 -10.98 17.35
N ALA A 325 -6.47 -11.30 17.74
CA ALA A 325 -7.64 -10.65 17.19
C ALA A 325 -7.63 -9.14 17.48
N PHE A 326 -8.22 -8.35 16.59
CA PHE A 326 -8.44 -6.94 16.87
C PHE A 326 -9.29 -6.77 18.13
N PRO A 327 -8.96 -5.80 18.99
CA PRO A 327 -9.80 -5.48 20.13
C PRO A 327 -11.19 -5.01 19.67
N PRO A 328 -12.24 -5.17 20.52
CA PRO A 328 -13.54 -4.56 20.28
C PRO A 328 -13.41 -3.05 20.04
N HIS A 329 -14.10 -2.53 19.03
CA HIS A 329 -14.01 -1.11 18.65
C HIS A 329 -15.40 -0.51 18.40
N PRO A 330 -15.56 0.82 18.52
CA PRO A 330 -16.77 1.50 18.07
C PRO A 330 -17.03 1.25 16.57
N PRO A 331 -18.26 1.47 16.09
CA PRO A 331 -18.52 1.41 14.66
C PRO A 331 -17.56 2.32 13.89
N VAL A 332 -17.02 1.79 12.79
CA VAL A 332 -16.14 2.57 11.90
C VAL A 332 -16.99 3.66 11.24
N ARG A 333 -16.47 4.91 11.26
CA ARG A 333 -17.14 6.09 10.68
C ARG A 333 -17.32 6.03 9.16
N TRP A 334 -16.49 5.25 8.48
CA TRP A 334 -16.53 5.13 7.03
C TRP A 334 -17.60 4.13 6.59
N GLN A 335 -18.67 4.65 6.00
CA GLN A 335 -19.80 3.87 5.53
C GLN A 335 -19.80 3.76 4.01
N GLY A 336 -20.27 2.64 3.47
CA GLY A 336 -20.57 2.45 2.05
C GLY A 336 -19.48 1.76 1.22
N ALA A 337 -18.35 1.36 1.81
CA ALA A 337 -17.35 0.49 1.17
C ALA A 337 -17.05 -0.72 2.07
N GLU A 338 -16.57 -1.81 1.50
CA GLU A 338 -15.93 -2.88 2.27
C GLU A 338 -14.65 -2.30 2.90
N PHE A 339 -14.81 -1.74 4.10
CA PHE A 339 -13.72 -1.08 4.80
C PHE A 339 -12.88 -2.12 5.55
N HIS A 340 -11.60 -2.09 5.34
CA HIS A 340 -10.57 -2.78 6.13
C HIS A 340 -9.43 -1.81 6.44
N VAL A 341 -8.66 -2.07 7.51
CA VAL A 341 -7.50 -1.23 7.84
C VAL A 341 -6.52 -1.26 6.67
N GLY A 342 -6.01 -0.09 6.28
CA GLY A 342 -5.11 0.05 5.13
C GLY A 342 -5.80 -0.01 3.77
N SER A 343 -7.14 -0.15 3.70
CA SER A 343 -7.84 -0.04 2.43
C SER A 343 -7.71 1.37 1.87
N ASN A 344 -7.47 1.52 0.56
CA ASN A 344 -7.53 2.83 -0.05
C ASN A 344 -8.94 3.42 0.11
N ALA A 345 -9.06 4.75 0.14
CA ALA A 345 -10.34 5.44 0.32
C ALA A 345 -11.38 5.12 -0.77
N GLY A 346 -11.10 4.13 -1.61
CA GLY A 346 -11.81 3.84 -2.82
C GLY A 346 -11.59 4.96 -3.83
N TYR A 347 -11.66 4.64 -5.09
CA TYR A 347 -11.68 5.68 -6.10
C TYR A 347 -12.68 5.34 -7.18
N THR A 348 -13.63 6.24 -7.33
CA THR A 348 -14.47 6.25 -8.51
C THR A 348 -13.87 7.24 -9.48
N ARG A 349 -13.77 6.85 -10.75
CA ARG A 349 -13.37 7.78 -11.79
C ARG A 349 -14.58 8.64 -12.16
N VAL A 350 -14.38 9.95 -12.09
CA VAL A 350 -15.28 10.94 -12.69
C VAL A 350 -14.62 11.48 -13.94
N GLY A 351 -15.41 11.87 -14.93
CA GLY A 351 -14.88 12.36 -16.17
C GLY A 351 -15.96 12.99 -17.06
N GLY A 352 -15.53 13.51 -18.19
CA GLY A 352 -16.39 14.12 -19.18
C GLY A 352 -15.60 14.63 -20.39
N PRO A 353 -16.24 15.28 -21.35
CA PRO A 353 -15.56 15.85 -22.51
C PRO A 353 -14.46 16.82 -22.09
N ALA A 354 -13.27 16.68 -22.68
CA ALA A 354 -12.17 17.59 -22.47
C ALA A 354 -12.26 18.79 -23.43
N SER A 355 -11.75 19.94 -22.99
CA SER A 355 -11.59 21.14 -23.83
C SER A 355 -10.18 21.27 -24.42
N VAL A 356 -9.27 20.34 -24.05
CA VAL A 356 -7.87 20.28 -24.48
C VAL A 356 -7.58 18.95 -25.18
N PRO A 357 -6.53 18.84 -26.02
CA PRO A 357 -6.15 17.60 -26.67
C PRO A 357 -5.61 16.54 -25.70
N ASP A 358 -5.53 15.27 -26.13
CA ASP A 358 -5.12 14.10 -25.34
C ASP A 358 -3.69 14.18 -24.76
N ASP A 359 -2.82 15.02 -25.31
CA ASP A 359 -1.44 15.22 -24.86
C ASP A 359 -1.30 16.32 -23.78
N GLN A 360 -2.41 16.97 -23.42
CA GLN A 360 -2.44 18.02 -22.40
C GLN A 360 -3.40 17.65 -21.26
N PRO A 361 -3.05 17.99 -20.00
CA PRO A 361 -3.95 17.80 -18.88
C PRO A 361 -5.10 18.82 -18.92
N GLN A 362 -6.32 18.35 -18.72
CA GLN A 362 -7.46 19.23 -18.44
C GLN A 362 -7.42 19.66 -16.97
N TRP A 363 -7.37 20.94 -16.69
CA TRP A 363 -7.54 21.42 -15.33
C TRP A 363 -8.99 21.35 -14.90
N VAL A 364 -9.24 20.66 -13.78
CA VAL A 364 -10.57 20.44 -13.22
C VAL A 364 -10.58 20.97 -11.79
N LYS A 365 -11.41 21.96 -11.57
CA LYS A 365 -11.61 22.56 -10.26
C LYS A 365 -12.73 21.84 -9.51
N LEU A 366 -12.42 21.35 -8.32
CA LEU A 366 -13.33 20.83 -7.34
C LEU A 366 -13.87 22.01 -6.52
N CYS A 367 -15.16 22.31 -6.64
CA CYS A 367 -15.79 23.45 -5.98
C CYS A 367 -16.80 22.96 -4.94
N SER A 368 -16.62 23.35 -3.67
CA SER A 368 -17.50 23.07 -2.55
C SER A 368 -17.58 24.27 -1.61
N ASP A 369 -18.36 24.17 -0.54
CA ASP A 369 -18.40 25.15 0.56
C ASP A 369 -17.05 25.28 1.31
N LYS A 370 -16.18 24.26 1.21
CA LYS A 370 -14.84 24.26 1.81
C LYS A 370 -13.78 24.97 0.95
N GLY A 371 -14.13 25.36 -0.27
CA GLY A 371 -13.23 26.04 -1.19
C GLY A 371 -13.23 25.46 -2.61
N GLU A 372 -12.30 25.99 -3.41
CA GLU A 372 -12.12 25.63 -4.81
C GLU A 372 -10.66 25.18 -5.02
N TYR A 373 -10.46 23.94 -5.50
CA TYR A 373 -9.14 23.33 -5.63
C TYR A 373 -8.98 22.69 -7.01
N ALA A 374 -8.00 23.12 -7.78
CA ALA A 374 -7.78 22.65 -9.13
C ALA A 374 -6.76 21.50 -9.19
N TYR A 375 -7.07 20.49 -9.99
CA TYR A 375 -6.21 19.35 -10.26
C TYR A 375 -6.06 19.10 -11.76
N PRO A 376 -4.88 18.73 -12.24
CA PRO A 376 -4.70 18.33 -13.64
C PRO A 376 -5.25 16.91 -13.84
N ALA A 377 -6.20 16.77 -14.74
CA ALA A 377 -6.82 15.50 -15.13
C ALA A 377 -6.21 15.00 -16.43
N PRO A 378 -5.75 13.75 -16.55
CA PRO A 378 -5.31 13.20 -17.81
C PRO A 378 -6.47 13.15 -18.80
N VAL A 379 -6.18 13.45 -20.06
CA VAL A 379 -7.13 13.37 -21.18
C VAL A 379 -6.79 12.16 -22.03
N LYS A 380 -7.79 11.37 -22.38
CA LYS A 380 -7.66 10.22 -23.27
C LYS A 380 -8.93 10.08 -24.12
N ASN A 381 -8.76 9.98 -25.43
CA ASN A 381 -9.86 9.89 -26.39
C ASN A 381 -10.85 11.08 -26.29
N GLY A 382 -10.36 12.29 -26.03
CA GLY A 382 -11.17 13.50 -25.88
C GLY A 382 -11.94 13.60 -24.55
N GLU A 383 -11.66 12.73 -23.59
CA GLU A 383 -12.28 12.75 -22.27
C GLU A 383 -11.23 12.93 -21.17
N TRP A 384 -11.52 13.82 -20.22
CA TRP A 384 -10.75 13.94 -18.99
C TRP A 384 -11.25 12.95 -17.93
N SER A 385 -10.37 12.50 -17.02
CA SER A 385 -10.78 11.68 -15.88
C SER A 385 -9.95 11.95 -14.64
N LEU A 386 -10.61 11.96 -13.47
CA LEU A 386 -9.98 12.02 -12.14
C LEU A 386 -10.44 10.85 -11.28
N ALA A 387 -9.51 10.27 -10.54
CA ALA A 387 -9.82 9.34 -9.48
C ALA A 387 -10.03 10.12 -8.17
N LEU A 388 -11.20 9.97 -7.55
CA LEU A 388 -11.58 10.66 -6.32
C LEU A 388 -11.87 9.67 -5.19
N PRO A 389 -11.55 10.03 -3.93
CA PRO A 389 -11.95 9.23 -2.79
C PRO A 389 -13.48 9.23 -2.63
N PHE A 390 -14.02 8.16 -2.02
CA PHE A 390 -15.47 7.93 -1.95
C PHE A 390 -16.24 9.07 -1.26
N PHE A 391 -15.67 9.73 -0.26
CA PHE A 391 -16.34 10.83 0.43
C PHE A 391 -16.56 12.04 -0.48
N LEU A 392 -15.66 12.33 -1.43
CA LEU A 392 -15.87 13.37 -2.45
C LEU A 392 -16.89 12.94 -3.51
N ILE A 393 -16.97 11.64 -3.81
CA ILE A 393 -18.02 11.10 -4.70
C ILE A 393 -19.39 11.26 -4.03
N THR A 394 -19.49 10.97 -2.73
CA THR A 394 -20.71 11.21 -1.95
C THR A 394 -21.12 12.69 -1.97
N ASP A 395 -20.15 13.61 -1.75
CA ASP A 395 -20.39 15.06 -1.80
C ASP A 395 -20.87 15.48 -3.21
N TYR A 396 -20.29 14.93 -4.27
CA TYR A 396 -20.71 15.17 -5.65
C TYR A 396 -22.13 14.66 -5.93
N GLN A 397 -22.46 13.45 -5.51
CA GLN A 397 -23.79 12.87 -5.68
C GLN A 397 -24.88 13.65 -4.92
N ASN A 398 -24.53 14.23 -3.78
CA ASN A 398 -25.43 15.04 -2.97
C ASN A 398 -25.47 16.52 -3.41
N GLY A 399 -24.72 16.91 -4.45
CA GLY A 399 -24.65 18.30 -4.93
C GLY A 399 -23.82 19.26 -4.08
N ALA A 400 -23.12 18.77 -3.06
CA ALA A 400 -22.19 19.55 -2.23
C ALA A 400 -20.85 19.82 -2.92
N LEU A 401 -20.49 19.01 -3.92
CA LEU A 401 -19.32 19.18 -4.77
C LEU A 401 -19.73 19.29 -6.22
N ARG A 402 -19.08 20.19 -6.96
CA ARG A 402 -19.23 20.31 -8.42
C ARG A 402 -17.87 20.41 -9.09
N PHE A 403 -17.79 20.04 -10.38
CA PHE A 403 -16.60 20.18 -11.20
C PHE A 403 -16.73 21.33 -12.17
N VAL A 404 -15.67 22.13 -12.29
CA VAL A 404 -15.57 23.24 -13.24
C VAL A 404 -14.28 23.06 -14.04
N LEU A 405 -14.37 23.02 -15.36
CA LEU A 405 -13.19 23.01 -16.22
C LEU A 405 -12.58 24.40 -16.24
N THR A 406 -11.27 24.47 -16.14
CA THR A 406 -10.52 25.73 -16.16
C THR A 406 -9.29 25.61 -17.04
N ASP A 407 -8.78 26.74 -17.48
CA ASP A 407 -7.44 26.85 -18.04
C ASP A 407 -6.38 26.69 -16.95
N ALA A 408 -5.14 26.39 -17.34
CA ALA A 408 -4.01 26.12 -16.45
C ALA A 408 -3.64 27.31 -15.56
#